data_7205fa01e2aaea0eaaac1871cbc1c050
#
_entry.id   7205fa01e2aaea0eaaac1871cbc1c050
#
_cell.length_a   1.000
_cell.length_b   1.000
_cell.length_c   1.000
_cell.angle_alpha   90.00
_cell.angle_beta   90.00
_cell.angle_gamma   90.00
#
_symmetry.space_group_name_H-M   'P 1'
#
loop_
_entity.id
_entity.type
_entity.pdbx_description
1 polymer ?
#
loop_
_entity_poly.entity_id
_entity_poly.type
_entity_poly.pdbx_seq_one_letter_code
_entity_poly.pdbx_strand_id
1 'polypeptide(L)'
;MSIRTVRDVYVVDAVRTPIGKFGGAFAKVRPDDLAAHVVRALVDRTPDLDPARIDDVVFGDANGAGEDNRDVARMAVLLAGLPVTVPGVTVNRLCGSGLEAVIQAARAIALGDASVAIAGGVESMTRAPWVVQKPERAFPAGHQEMWSTTLGWRMTNPRMPAEWTISLGESAELIAEKYGISREAQDRFALESHRKAADAWAAGLYDKEVVPYQGVDLVRDECVREGSTPEALARLKPVFRTDGTGTVTAANSTPLNDGAAALLLTDEEGLAATGREPLARISASAVTGIEPQFFGLGPVEAVQNALAKAGRSLGDLGVFELNEAFAAQALGCLEAWPELDRA
;
A
#
# COMPACT_ATOMS: atom_id res chain seq x y z
N MET A 1 -3.79 40.32 6.15
CA MET A 1 -3.84 38.87 6.00
C MET A 1 -2.41 38.40 5.74
N SER A 2 -1.81 37.67 6.64
CA SER A 2 -0.52 37.02 6.38
C SER A 2 -0.75 35.93 5.35
N ILE A 3 -0.07 35.95 4.21
CA ILE A 3 -0.07 34.87 3.24
C ILE A 3 0.76 33.76 3.88
N ARG A 4 0.14 32.62 4.24
CA ARG A 4 0.89 31.44 4.67
C ARG A 4 1.80 31.00 3.51
N THR A 5 3.09 30.98 3.72
CA THR A 5 4.05 30.44 2.77
C THR A 5 3.94 28.91 2.82
N VAL A 6 3.82 28.26 1.68
CA VAL A 6 3.87 26.78 1.58
C VAL A 6 5.28 26.33 1.91
N ARG A 7 5.42 25.39 2.86
CA ARG A 7 6.72 24.84 3.30
C ARG A 7 7.14 23.66 2.42
N ASP A 8 8.42 23.47 2.26
CA ASP A 8 8.94 22.22 1.70
C ASP A 8 8.74 21.07 2.70
N VAL A 9 8.50 19.88 2.16
CA VAL A 9 8.28 18.65 2.95
C VAL A 9 9.32 17.63 2.59
N TYR A 10 10.03 17.16 3.59
CA TYR A 10 11.14 16.21 3.45
C TYR A 10 10.79 14.84 4.00
N VAL A 11 11.24 13.80 3.32
CA VAL A 11 11.30 12.43 3.83
C VAL A 11 12.67 12.26 4.48
N VAL A 12 12.69 11.95 5.77
CA VAL A 12 13.93 11.85 6.55
C VAL A 12 14.39 10.40 6.71
N ASP A 13 13.45 9.51 6.96
CA ASP A 13 13.71 8.06 7.07
C ASP A 13 12.48 7.26 6.64
N ALA A 14 12.71 6.01 6.27
CA ALA A 14 11.67 5.07 5.88
C ALA A 14 12.02 3.67 6.37
N VAL A 15 11.04 2.96 6.93
CA VAL A 15 11.19 1.58 7.38
C VAL A 15 9.95 0.77 7.03
N ARG A 16 10.12 -0.54 6.91
CA ARG A 16 9.04 -1.49 6.76
C ARG A 16 9.35 -2.81 7.46
N THR A 17 8.33 -3.58 7.77
CA THR A 17 8.52 -5.00 8.09
C THR A 17 8.93 -5.76 6.83
N PRO A 18 9.52 -6.97 6.95
CA PRO A 18 9.40 -7.93 5.85
C PRO A 18 7.90 -8.14 5.56
N ILE A 19 7.56 -8.50 4.33
CA ILE A 19 6.18 -8.78 3.95
C ILE A 19 5.90 -10.27 4.13
N GLY A 20 4.96 -10.59 5.03
CA GLY A 20 4.46 -11.94 5.25
C GLY A 20 3.43 -12.33 4.20
N LYS A 21 3.37 -13.62 3.84
CA LYS A 21 2.28 -14.17 3.03
C LYS A 21 1.05 -14.44 3.89
N PHE A 22 -0.10 -14.51 3.27
CA PHE A 22 -1.36 -14.93 3.92
C PHE A 22 -1.19 -16.26 4.65
N GLY A 23 -1.55 -16.29 5.93
CA GLY A 23 -1.36 -17.45 6.79
C GLY A 23 0.09 -17.81 7.08
N GLY A 24 1.06 -16.94 6.75
CA GLY A 24 2.49 -17.14 6.91
C GLY A 24 3.04 -16.72 8.28
N ALA A 25 4.26 -16.22 8.29
CA ALA A 25 5.00 -15.95 9.51
C ALA A 25 4.29 -14.93 10.44
N PHE A 26 3.56 -13.95 9.89
CA PHE A 26 2.81 -12.96 10.65
C PHE A 26 1.40 -13.37 11.05
N ALA A 27 0.97 -14.62 10.78
CA ALA A 27 -0.40 -15.07 11.07
C ALA A 27 -0.84 -14.91 12.53
N LYS A 28 0.09 -14.84 13.47
CA LYS A 28 -0.17 -14.66 14.91
C LYS A 28 0.14 -13.24 15.42
N VAL A 29 0.64 -12.36 14.57
CA VAL A 29 0.97 -10.98 14.93
C VAL A 29 -0.23 -10.08 14.64
N ARG A 30 -0.60 -9.26 15.59
CA ARG A 30 -1.72 -8.32 15.44
C ARG A 30 -1.32 -7.16 14.52
N PRO A 31 -2.25 -6.59 13.73
CA PRO A 31 -1.96 -5.43 12.88
C PRO A 31 -1.52 -4.20 13.68
N ASP A 32 -2.12 -3.94 14.83
CA ASP A 32 -1.73 -2.83 15.70
C ASP A 32 -0.31 -2.98 16.27
N ASP A 33 0.15 -4.21 16.54
CA ASP A 33 1.53 -4.49 16.93
C ASP A 33 2.51 -4.30 15.76
N LEU A 34 2.15 -4.71 14.54
CA LEU A 34 2.97 -4.46 13.34
C LEU A 34 3.11 -2.96 13.06
N ALA A 35 2.02 -2.20 13.17
CA ALA A 35 2.03 -0.75 13.03
C ALA A 35 2.92 -0.08 14.10
N ALA A 36 2.78 -0.49 15.36
CA ALA A 36 3.59 0.02 16.46
C ALA A 36 5.08 -0.28 16.26
N HIS A 37 5.42 -1.44 15.69
CA HIS A 37 6.81 -1.84 15.44
C HIS A 37 7.51 -0.86 14.48
N VAL A 38 6.90 -0.51 13.36
CA VAL A 38 7.52 0.42 12.39
C VAL A 38 7.55 1.85 12.92
N VAL A 39 6.55 2.29 13.69
CA VAL A 39 6.56 3.59 14.36
C VAL A 39 7.73 3.65 15.37
N ARG A 40 7.88 2.63 16.22
CA ARG A 40 8.97 2.54 17.17
C ARG A 40 10.33 2.55 16.48
N ALA A 41 10.49 1.77 15.41
CA ALA A 41 11.74 1.68 14.67
C ALA A 41 12.18 3.04 14.09
N LEU A 42 11.27 3.87 13.59
CA LEU A 42 11.59 5.22 13.12
C LEU A 42 12.09 6.11 14.27
N VAL A 43 11.42 6.07 15.42
CA VAL A 43 11.82 6.86 16.60
C VAL A 43 13.18 6.41 17.12
N ASP A 44 13.40 5.11 17.27
CA ASP A 44 14.67 4.56 17.74
C ASP A 44 15.85 4.88 16.79
N ARG A 45 15.57 5.00 15.49
CA ARG A 45 16.57 5.39 14.47
C ARG A 45 16.82 6.88 14.39
N THR A 46 16.03 7.70 15.10
CA THR A 46 16.14 9.17 15.12
C THR A 46 16.27 9.64 16.57
N PRO A 47 17.36 9.30 17.26
CA PRO A 47 17.50 9.53 18.72
C PRO A 47 17.56 11.00 19.13
N ASP A 48 17.89 11.89 18.19
CA ASP A 48 17.95 13.35 18.45
C ASP A 48 16.56 13.99 18.42
N LEU A 49 15.54 13.33 17.84
CA LEU A 49 14.17 13.81 17.82
C LEU A 49 13.48 13.48 19.14
N ASP A 50 13.03 14.51 19.86
CA ASP A 50 12.10 14.31 20.98
C ASP A 50 10.76 13.77 20.42
N PRO A 51 10.32 12.57 20.82
CA PRO A 51 9.05 12.02 20.34
C PRO A 51 7.82 12.90 20.65
N ALA A 52 7.89 13.77 21.64
CA ALA A 52 6.82 14.73 21.95
C ALA A 52 6.65 15.82 20.88
N ARG A 53 7.62 15.97 19.97
CA ARG A 53 7.55 16.87 18.82
C ARG A 53 6.86 16.28 17.60
N ILE A 54 6.43 15.02 17.65
CA ILE A 54 5.64 14.43 16.58
C ILE A 54 4.22 14.98 16.68
N ASP A 55 3.84 15.79 15.68
CA ASP A 55 2.56 16.48 15.64
C ASP A 55 1.39 15.58 15.27
N ASP A 56 1.64 14.56 14.42
CA ASP A 56 0.61 13.59 14.03
C ASP A 56 1.23 12.29 13.51
N VAL A 57 0.46 11.20 13.64
CA VAL A 57 0.73 9.89 13.02
C VAL A 57 -0.43 9.52 12.11
N VAL A 58 -0.20 9.50 10.80
CA VAL A 58 -1.22 9.21 9.80
C VAL A 58 -0.95 7.84 9.19
N PHE A 59 -1.87 6.88 9.37
CA PHE A 59 -1.69 5.53 8.84
C PHE A 59 -2.82 5.14 7.89
N GLY A 60 -2.43 4.53 6.78
CA GLY A 60 -3.34 3.86 5.87
C GLY A 60 -3.70 2.47 6.39
N ASP A 61 -5.00 2.14 6.36
CA ASP A 61 -5.51 0.82 6.65
C ASP A 61 -6.81 0.61 5.87
N ALA A 62 -6.84 -0.41 5.00
CA ALA A 62 -7.99 -0.65 4.14
C ALA A 62 -9.12 -1.37 4.86
N ASN A 63 -8.84 -2.11 5.92
CA ASN A 63 -9.81 -2.94 6.62
C ASN A 63 -9.76 -2.79 8.15
N GLY A 64 -10.06 -1.61 8.66
CA GLY A 64 -10.09 -1.29 10.10
C GLY A 64 -11.19 -1.97 10.92
N ALA A 65 -11.67 -3.14 10.50
CA ALA A 65 -12.84 -3.79 11.12
C ALA A 65 -12.51 -4.73 12.28
N GLY A 66 -11.24 -5.06 12.52
CA GLY A 66 -10.80 -6.06 13.48
C GLY A 66 -9.93 -5.50 14.61
N GLU A 67 -8.77 -6.10 14.75
CA GLU A 67 -7.75 -5.76 15.75
C GLU A 67 -7.09 -4.40 15.50
N ASP A 68 -7.23 -3.85 14.30
CA ASP A 68 -6.89 -2.48 13.88
C ASP A 68 -7.69 -1.43 14.65
N ASN A 69 -8.83 -1.84 15.23
CA ASN A 69 -9.66 -1.07 16.15
C ASN A 69 -10.13 0.29 15.61
N ARG A 70 -10.39 0.36 14.31
CA ARG A 70 -10.90 1.54 13.55
C ARG A 70 -9.92 2.71 13.42
N ASP A 71 -8.98 2.85 14.36
CA ASP A 71 -7.93 3.87 14.31
C ASP A 71 -6.60 3.24 14.75
N VAL A 72 -6.03 2.46 13.84
CA VAL A 72 -4.77 1.75 14.07
C VAL A 72 -3.60 2.69 14.29
N ALA A 73 -3.62 3.90 13.71
CA ALA A 73 -2.60 4.91 13.92
C ALA A 73 -2.48 5.29 15.39
N ARG A 74 -3.61 5.59 16.04
CA ARG A 74 -3.62 5.93 17.48
C ARG A 74 -3.22 4.73 18.33
N MET A 75 -3.64 3.52 17.98
CA MET A 75 -3.21 2.31 18.69
C MET A 75 -1.69 2.13 18.58
N ALA A 76 -1.13 2.30 17.39
CA ALA A 76 0.30 2.20 17.13
C ALA A 76 1.12 3.21 17.95
N VAL A 77 0.69 4.47 18.03
CA VAL A 77 1.32 5.51 18.86
C VAL A 77 1.46 5.04 20.31
N LEU A 78 0.35 4.54 20.91
CA LEU A 78 0.33 4.13 22.31
C LEU A 78 1.14 2.85 22.54
N LEU A 79 1.03 1.86 21.67
CA LEU A 79 1.76 0.59 21.75
C LEU A 79 3.25 0.79 21.50
N ALA A 80 3.63 1.72 20.62
CA ALA A 80 5.01 2.12 20.41
C ALA A 80 5.58 2.87 21.62
N GLY A 81 4.78 3.24 22.61
CA GLY A 81 5.20 3.95 23.84
C GLY A 81 5.56 5.41 23.58
N LEU A 82 5.04 6.04 22.55
CA LEU A 82 5.15 7.48 22.35
C LEU A 82 4.34 8.23 23.41
N PRO A 83 4.63 9.52 23.63
CA PRO A 83 3.83 10.34 24.54
C PRO A 83 2.34 10.31 24.18
N VAL A 84 1.46 10.25 25.18
CA VAL A 84 0.00 10.23 24.99
C VAL A 84 -0.54 11.49 24.32
N THR A 85 0.27 12.53 24.25
CA THR A 85 -0.05 13.80 23.55
C THR A 85 0.07 13.68 22.04
N VAL A 86 0.80 12.70 21.51
CA VAL A 86 0.94 12.48 20.06
C VAL A 86 -0.38 11.91 19.51
N PRO A 87 -1.10 12.62 18.65
CA PRO A 87 -2.34 12.12 18.05
C PRO A 87 -2.08 11.05 16.99
N GLY A 88 -3.15 10.46 16.48
CA GLY A 88 -3.08 9.56 15.35
C GLY A 88 -4.41 9.51 14.62
N VAL A 89 -4.37 9.35 13.30
CA VAL A 89 -5.54 9.22 12.45
C VAL A 89 -5.33 8.14 11.40
N THR A 90 -6.36 7.34 11.17
CA THR A 90 -6.35 6.31 10.12
C THR A 90 -7.14 6.78 8.91
N VAL A 91 -6.55 6.58 7.72
CA VAL A 91 -7.14 6.96 6.45
C VAL A 91 -7.34 5.72 5.58
N ASN A 92 -8.37 5.74 4.74
CA ASN A 92 -8.69 4.64 3.83
C ASN A 92 -8.92 5.15 2.42
N ARG A 93 -8.06 4.70 1.51
CA ARG A 93 -8.17 4.79 0.06
C ARG A 93 -7.86 3.41 -0.56
N LEU A 94 -8.35 2.34 0.09
CA LEU A 94 -8.06 0.96 -0.26
C LEU A 94 -6.55 0.72 -0.44
N CYS A 95 -6.11 0.11 -1.54
CA CYS A 95 -4.69 -0.18 -1.80
C CYS A 95 -3.78 1.07 -1.80
N GLY A 96 -4.32 2.26 -2.02
CA GLY A 96 -3.60 3.55 -1.96
C GLY A 96 -3.56 4.22 -0.58
N SER A 97 -4.02 3.55 0.49
CA SER A 97 -4.16 4.17 1.81
C SER A 97 -2.85 4.64 2.42
N GLY A 98 -1.77 3.85 2.27
CA GLY A 98 -0.44 4.26 2.75
C GLY A 98 0.08 5.51 2.03
N LEU A 99 -0.07 5.58 0.70
CA LEU A 99 0.30 6.77 -0.06
C LEU A 99 -0.59 7.97 0.30
N GLU A 100 -1.89 7.75 0.53
CA GLU A 100 -2.79 8.81 1.01
C GLU A 100 -2.38 9.34 2.39
N ALA A 101 -1.93 8.48 3.30
CA ALA A 101 -1.40 8.89 4.60
C ALA A 101 -0.20 9.84 4.44
N VAL A 102 0.74 9.50 3.55
CA VAL A 102 1.88 10.37 3.21
C VAL A 102 1.41 11.70 2.62
N ILE A 103 0.42 11.68 1.72
CA ILE A 103 -0.14 12.88 1.09
C ILE A 103 -0.78 13.80 2.15
N GLN A 104 -1.54 13.25 3.10
CA GLN A 104 -2.21 14.04 4.13
C GLN A 104 -1.22 14.65 5.11
N ALA A 105 -0.26 13.87 5.61
CA ALA A 105 0.81 14.35 6.46
C ALA A 105 1.64 15.45 5.76
N ALA A 106 2.01 15.24 4.49
CA ALA A 106 2.74 16.22 3.70
C ALA A 106 1.95 17.53 3.55
N ARG A 107 0.63 17.46 3.34
CA ARG A 107 -0.23 18.65 3.27
C ARG A 107 -0.30 19.40 4.60
N ALA A 108 -0.41 18.70 5.72
CA ALA A 108 -0.40 19.31 7.05
C ALA A 108 0.92 20.06 7.29
N ILE A 109 2.05 19.45 6.96
CA ILE A 109 3.38 20.05 7.08
C ILE A 109 3.51 21.26 6.12
N ALA A 110 3.14 21.11 4.85
CA ALA A 110 3.24 22.17 3.86
C ALA A 110 2.41 23.42 4.24
N LEU A 111 1.27 23.23 4.90
CA LEU A 111 0.42 24.31 5.40
C LEU A 111 0.88 24.87 6.76
N GLY A 112 1.86 24.25 7.41
CA GLY A 112 2.36 24.64 8.71
C GLY A 112 1.44 24.28 9.87
N ASP A 113 0.56 23.30 9.69
CA ASP A 113 -0.27 22.74 10.76
C ASP A 113 0.50 21.66 11.54
N ALA A 114 1.56 21.10 10.93
CA ALA A 114 2.54 20.19 11.53
C ALA A 114 3.96 20.60 11.09
N SER A 115 4.98 20.18 11.85
CA SER A 115 6.41 20.28 11.50
C SER A 115 7.06 18.90 11.38
N VAL A 116 6.59 17.95 12.19
CA VAL A 116 7.06 16.55 12.22
C VAL A 116 5.86 15.62 12.20
N ALA A 117 5.81 14.69 11.25
CA ALA A 117 4.77 13.68 11.19
C ALA A 117 5.34 12.30 10.82
N ILE A 118 4.71 11.24 11.32
CA ILE A 118 4.92 9.88 10.84
C ILE A 118 3.75 9.52 9.93
N ALA A 119 4.05 9.05 8.73
CA ALA A 119 3.05 8.60 7.77
C ALA A 119 3.37 7.19 7.30
N GLY A 120 2.36 6.35 7.16
CA GLY A 120 2.61 4.96 6.76
C GLY A 120 1.33 4.18 6.56
N GLY A 121 1.41 2.89 6.84
CA GLY A 121 0.23 2.02 6.79
C GLY A 121 0.55 0.62 7.29
N VAL A 122 -0.52 -0.11 7.55
CA VAL A 122 -0.49 -1.50 7.94
C VAL A 122 -1.68 -2.23 7.32
N GLU A 123 -1.47 -3.48 6.98
CA GLU A 123 -2.57 -4.38 6.60
C GLU A 123 -2.23 -5.79 7.09
N SER A 124 -3.17 -6.46 7.72
CA SER A 124 -3.11 -7.89 7.95
C SER A 124 -4.31 -8.57 7.30
N MET A 125 -4.10 -9.07 6.09
CA MET A 125 -5.15 -9.80 5.37
C MET A 125 -5.41 -11.17 6.00
N THR A 126 -4.42 -11.74 6.70
CA THR A 126 -4.56 -13.00 7.45
C THR A 126 -5.53 -12.85 8.63
N ARG A 127 -5.48 -11.73 9.34
CA ARG A 127 -6.28 -11.49 10.56
C ARG A 127 -7.56 -10.70 10.29
N ALA A 128 -7.84 -10.38 9.04
CA ALA A 128 -9.08 -9.74 8.63
C ALA A 128 -10.31 -10.53 9.14
N PRO A 129 -11.22 -9.92 9.90
CA PRO A 129 -12.28 -10.66 10.60
C PRO A 129 -13.39 -11.12 9.66
N TRP A 130 -14.19 -12.05 10.14
CA TRP A 130 -15.48 -12.35 9.57
C TRP A 130 -16.54 -11.45 10.21
N VAL A 131 -17.48 -10.94 9.43
CA VAL A 131 -18.52 -10.03 9.88
C VAL A 131 -19.91 -10.56 9.52
N VAL A 132 -20.88 -10.25 10.37
CA VAL A 132 -22.28 -10.61 10.18
C VAL A 132 -23.11 -9.33 10.23
N GLN A 133 -24.02 -9.16 9.28
CA GLN A 133 -24.94 -8.04 9.28
C GLN A 133 -25.94 -8.17 10.46
N LYS A 134 -26.23 -7.05 11.11
CA LYS A 134 -27.29 -7.05 12.13
C LYS A 134 -28.63 -7.40 11.50
N PRO A 135 -29.42 -8.29 12.14
CA PRO A 135 -30.73 -8.62 11.63
C PRO A 135 -31.68 -7.42 11.72
N GLU A 136 -32.57 -7.27 10.73
CA GLU A 136 -33.58 -6.21 10.70
C GLU A 136 -34.66 -6.42 11.77
N ARG A 137 -34.86 -7.67 12.23
CA ARG A 137 -35.87 -8.05 13.20
C ARG A 137 -35.22 -8.57 14.49
N ALA A 138 -35.85 -8.32 15.61
CA ALA A 138 -35.33 -8.73 16.94
C ALA A 138 -35.13 -10.26 17.07
N PHE A 139 -35.99 -11.04 16.44
CA PHE A 139 -35.95 -12.52 16.47
C PHE A 139 -35.90 -13.04 15.02
N PRO A 140 -34.73 -13.05 14.37
CA PRO A 140 -34.61 -13.56 13.02
C PRO A 140 -34.85 -15.08 12.99
N ALA A 141 -35.76 -15.52 12.11
CA ALA A 141 -35.94 -16.94 11.81
C ALA A 141 -35.17 -17.24 10.51
N GLY A 142 -34.19 -18.13 10.57
CA GLY A 142 -33.39 -18.53 9.44
C GLY A 142 -31.90 -18.29 9.62
N HIS A 143 -31.13 -18.61 8.57
CA HIS A 143 -29.69 -18.52 8.57
C HIS A 143 -29.21 -17.06 8.45
N GLN A 144 -28.05 -16.77 9.03
CA GLN A 144 -27.34 -15.52 8.83
C GLN A 144 -26.09 -15.78 7.97
N GLU A 145 -25.83 -14.91 7.03
CA GLU A 145 -24.62 -14.97 6.21
C GLU A 145 -23.45 -14.30 6.95
N MET A 146 -22.28 -14.95 6.92
CA MET A 146 -21.04 -14.45 7.48
C MET A 146 -20.07 -14.11 6.35
N TRP A 147 -19.61 -12.86 6.30
CA TRP A 147 -18.77 -12.34 5.24
C TRP A 147 -17.31 -12.30 5.67
N SER A 148 -16.41 -12.85 4.83
CA SER A 148 -14.98 -12.60 4.98
C SER A 148 -14.67 -11.15 4.59
N THR A 149 -13.83 -10.48 5.37
CA THR A 149 -13.38 -9.11 5.05
C THR A 149 -11.98 -9.08 4.46
N THR A 150 -11.39 -10.26 4.23
CA THR A 150 -10.02 -10.38 3.71
C THR A 150 -9.87 -9.82 2.29
N LEU A 151 -10.84 -10.06 1.43
CA LEU A 151 -10.77 -9.69 0.01
C LEU A 151 -12.17 -9.48 -0.55
N GLY A 152 -12.27 -8.61 -1.55
CA GLY A 152 -13.47 -8.38 -2.33
C GLY A 152 -14.53 -7.51 -1.65
N TRP A 153 -15.64 -7.38 -2.33
CA TRP A 153 -16.78 -6.58 -1.89
C TRP A 153 -17.65 -7.36 -0.91
N ARG A 154 -18.19 -6.67 0.07
CA ARG A 154 -19.12 -7.22 1.06
C ARG A 154 -20.27 -6.26 1.32
N MET A 155 -21.48 -6.78 1.53
CA MET A 155 -22.66 -5.96 1.86
C MET A 155 -22.86 -4.80 0.88
N THR A 156 -22.59 -5.05 -0.42
CA THR A 156 -22.65 -4.04 -1.46
C THR A 156 -24.05 -3.47 -1.57
N ASN A 157 -24.17 -2.16 -1.72
CA ASN A 157 -25.43 -1.50 -1.92
C ASN A 157 -26.10 -2.03 -3.21
N PRO A 158 -27.35 -2.53 -3.15
CA PRO A 158 -28.03 -3.11 -4.31
C PRO A 158 -28.32 -2.12 -5.46
N ARG A 159 -28.15 -0.82 -5.22
CA ARG A 159 -28.24 0.21 -6.28
C ARG A 159 -26.93 0.39 -7.05
N MET A 160 -25.84 -0.24 -6.61
CA MET A 160 -24.56 -0.19 -7.32
C MET A 160 -24.67 -1.01 -8.60
N PRO A 161 -24.26 -0.49 -9.77
CA PRO A 161 -24.12 -1.29 -10.97
C PRO A 161 -23.22 -2.51 -10.73
N ALA A 162 -23.62 -3.67 -11.23
CA ALA A 162 -22.90 -4.92 -10.98
C ALA A 162 -21.46 -4.89 -11.52
N GLU A 163 -21.25 -4.24 -12.64
CA GLU A 163 -19.93 -4.07 -13.26
C GLU A 163 -18.95 -3.23 -12.43
N TRP A 164 -19.44 -2.44 -11.49
CA TRP A 164 -18.60 -1.63 -10.60
C TRP A 164 -18.10 -2.38 -9.38
N THR A 165 -18.67 -3.54 -9.13
CA THR A 165 -18.36 -4.36 -7.94
C THR A 165 -17.90 -5.77 -8.32
N ILE A 166 -17.35 -5.92 -9.50
CA ILE A 166 -16.70 -7.14 -9.96
C ILE A 166 -15.43 -7.43 -9.11
N SER A 167 -14.91 -8.64 -9.20
CA SER A 167 -13.67 -8.99 -8.52
C SER A 167 -12.49 -8.21 -9.10
N LEU A 168 -11.44 -8.02 -8.29
CA LEU A 168 -10.22 -7.32 -8.71
C LEU A 168 -9.53 -8.03 -9.89
N GLY A 169 -9.56 -9.37 -9.89
CA GLY A 169 -9.00 -10.15 -10.98
C GLY A 169 -9.82 -10.04 -12.27
N GLU A 170 -11.16 -9.94 -12.19
CA GLU A 170 -11.98 -9.66 -13.36
C GLU A 170 -11.70 -8.27 -13.94
N SER A 171 -11.46 -7.26 -13.09
CA SER A 171 -10.98 -5.96 -13.55
C SER A 171 -9.63 -6.06 -14.28
N ALA A 172 -8.71 -6.90 -13.79
CA ALA A 172 -7.43 -7.16 -14.46
C ALA A 172 -7.62 -7.84 -15.83
N GLU A 173 -8.56 -8.78 -15.94
CA GLU A 173 -8.93 -9.39 -17.23
C GLU A 173 -9.49 -8.35 -18.22
N LEU A 174 -10.36 -7.44 -17.75
CA LEU A 174 -10.87 -6.35 -18.59
C LEU A 174 -9.77 -5.42 -19.09
N ILE A 175 -8.75 -5.16 -18.27
CA ILE A 175 -7.58 -4.37 -18.67
C ILE A 175 -6.74 -5.13 -19.70
N ALA A 176 -6.51 -6.43 -19.49
CA ALA A 176 -5.81 -7.28 -20.45
C ALA A 176 -6.50 -7.28 -21.82
N GLU A 177 -7.83 -7.41 -21.83
CA GLU A 177 -8.65 -7.36 -23.03
C GLU A 177 -8.57 -5.99 -23.72
N LYS A 178 -8.72 -4.90 -22.94
CA LYS A 178 -8.70 -3.51 -23.46
C LYS A 178 -7.40 -3.17 -24.20
N TYR A 179 -6.27 -3.64 -23.70
CA TYR A 179 -4.94 -3.34 -24.25
C TYR A 179 -4.32 -4.51 -25.05
N GLY A 180 -5.05 -5.62 -25.22
CA GLY A 180 -4.55 -6.79 -25.94
C GLY A 180 -3.33 -7.46 -25.26
N ILE A 181 -3.26 -7.43 -23.91
CA ILE A 181 -2.13 -7.95 -23.15
C ILE A 181 -2.24 -9.48 -23.07
N SER A 182 -1.31 -10.19 -23.69
CA SER A 182 -1.36 -11.65 -23.73
C SER A 182 -0.98 -12.27 -22.37
N ARG A 183 -1.36 -13.54 -22.20
CA ARG A 183 -0.99 -14.34 -21.04
C ARG A 183 0.54 -14.45 -20.90
N GLU A 184 1.25 -14.65 -22.00
CA GLU A 184 2.71 -14.77 -22.03
C GLU A 184 3.41 -13.47 -21.62
N ALA A 185 2.85 -12.32 -21.98
CA ALA A 185 3.36 -11.02 -21.55
C ALA A 185 3.21 -10.85 -20.04
N GLN A 186 2.06 -11.22 -19.48
CA GLN A 186 1.80 -11.17 -18.04
C GLN A 186 2.73 -12.11 -17.25
N ASP A 187 2.89 -13.36 -17.72
CA ASP A 187 3.75 -14.33 -17.05
C ASP A 187 5.23 -13.91 -17.10
N ARG A 188 5.70 -13.35 -18.22
CA ARG A 188 7.06 -12.80 -18.34
C ARG A 188 7.29 -11.63 -17.41
N PHE A 189 6.33 -10.70 -17.31
CA PHE A 189 6.39 -9.58 -16.37
C PHE A 189 6.51 -10.07 -14.91
N ALA A 190 5.68 -11.04 -14.51
CA ALA A 190 5.70 -11.60 -13.16
C ALA A 190 7.03 -12.31 -12.84
N LEU A 191 7.60 -13.05 -13.79
CA LEU A 191 8.91 -13.69 -13.63
C LEU A 191 10.01 -12.66 -13.42
N GLU A 192 9.99 -11.61 -14.22
CA GLU A 192 10.99 -10.53 -14.12
C GLU A 192 10.88 -9.78 -12.79
N SER A 193 9.66 -9.52 -12.30
CA SER A 193 9.43 -8.93 -10.99
C SER A 193 10.02 -9.79 -9.86
N HIS A 194 9.75 -11.09 -9.85
CA HIS A 194 10.34 -12.01 -8.86
C HIS A 194 11.87 -12.06 -8.94
N ARG A 195 12.44 -12.09 -10.15
CA ARG A 195 13.88 -12.09 -10.36
C ARG A 195 14.52 -10.80 -9.81
N LYS A 196 13.98 -9.63 -10.16
CA LYS A 196 14.46 -8.33 -9.64
C LYS A 196 14.42 -8.27 -8.12
N ALA A 197 13.34 -8.72 -7.50
CA ALA A 197 13.22 -8.77 -6.05
C ALA A 197 14.25 -9.72 -5.42
N ALA A 198 14.46 -10.91 -5.99
CA ALA A 198 15.45 -11.86 -5.51
C ALA A 198 16.87 -11.31 -5.60
N ASP A 199 17.22 -10.69 -6.76
CA ASP A 199 18.52 -10.06 -6.98
C ASP A 199 18.76 -8.91 -5.99
N ALA A 200 17.74 -8.07 -5.73
CA ALA A 200 17.80 -6.97 -4.77
C ALA A 200 18.04 -7.48 -3.33
N TRP A 201 17.36 -8.57 -2.93
CA TRP A 201 17.60 -9.22 -1.65
C TRP A 201 19.02 -9.81 -1.56
N ALA A 202 19.49 -10.47 -2.60
CA ALA A 202 20.83 -11.03 -2.65
C ALA A 202 21.92 -9.95 -2.57
N ALA A 203 21.65 -8.77 -3.13
CA ALA A 203 22.54 -7.61 -3.09
C ALA A 203 22.45 -6.80 -1.78
N GLY A 204 21.57 -7.13 -0.83
CA GLY A 204 21.38 -6.41 0.43
C GLY A 204 20.75 -5.02 0.28
N LEU A 205 20.04 -4.75 -0.84
CA LEU A 205 19.47 -3.42 -1.10
C LEU A 205 18.37 -3.05 -0.11
N TYR A 206 17.71 -4.02 0.51
CA TYR A 206 16.64 -3.82 1.50
C TYR A 206 17.12 -3.71 2.95
N ASP A 207 18.41 -3.94 3.23
CA ASP A 207 18.94 -4.03 4.61
C ASP A 207 18.74 -2.74 5.43
N LYS A 208 18.63 -1.60 4.74
CA LYS A 208 18.46 -0.30 5.43
C LYS A 208 16.99 0.01 5.77
N GLU A 209 16.04 -0.60 5.08
CA GLU A 209 14.62 -0.29 5.24
C GLU A 209 13.86 -1.37 6.01
N VAL A 210 14.27 -2.64 5.87
CA VAL A 210 13.57 -3.76 6.51
C VAL A 210 13.98 -3.91 7.96
N VAL A 211 12.98 -3.88 8.84
CA VAL A 211 13.12 -4.09 10.28
C VAL A 211 12.36 -5.35 10.69
N PRO A 212 13.07 -6.48 10.93
CA PRO A 212 12.43 -7.73 11.33
C PRO A 212 11.65 -7.58 12.64
N TYR A 213 10.48 -8.22 12.72
CA TYR A 213 9.66 -8.21 13.92
C TYR A 213 10.20 -9.18 14.97
N GLN A 214 10.44 -8.69 16.18
CA GLN A 214 11.01 -9.50 17.24
C GLN A 214 10.12 -10.71 17.60
N GLY A 215 10.71 -11.90 17.67
CA GLY A 215 10.02 -13.14 18.02
C GLY A 215 9.34 -13.83 16.83
N VAL A 216 9.48 -13.30 15.61
CA VAL A 216 9.05 -13.95 14.37
C VAL A 216 10.26 -14.22 13.50
N ASP A 217 10.39 -15.46 13.04
CA ASP A 217 11.47 -15.86 12.13
C ASP A 217 11.12 -15.49 10.68
N LEU A 218 11.10 -14.19 10.42
CA LEU A 218 10.92 -13.61 9.09
C LEU A 218 11.84 -12.40 8.94
N VAL A 219 12.87 -12.53 8.13
CA VAL A 219 13.86 -11.47 7.86
C VAL A 219 13.83 -10.98 6.41
N ARG A 220 13.10 -11.68 5.53
CA ARG A 220 12.94 -11.37 4.10
C ARG A 220 11.48 -11.51 3.69
N ASP A 221 11.09 -10.86 2.59
CA ASP A 221 9.74 -10.97 2.04
C ASP A 221 9.41 -12.42 1.64
N GLU A 222 8.32 -12.97 2.20
CA GLU A 222 7.94 -14.39 2.08
C GLU A 222 7.39 -14.75 0.68
N CYS A 223 6.97 -13.75 -0.09
CA CYS A 223 6.26 -13.96 -1.35
C CYS A 223 7.17 -14.01 -2.58
N VAL A 224 8.48 -13.75 -2.44
CA VAL A 224 9.43 -13.85 -3.55
C VAL A 224 9.66 -15.30 -3.94
N ARG A 225 9.44 -15.63 -5.22
CA ARG A 225 9.52 -17.01 -5.76
C ARG A 225 10.73 -17.15 -6.69
N GLU A 226 11.90 -17.34 -6.13
CA GLU A 226 13.19 -17.40 -6.82
C GLU A 226 13.27 -18.54 -7.87
N GLY A 227 12.54 -19.65 -7.67
CA GLY A 227 12.57 -20.82 -8.56
C GLY A 227 11.49 -20.87 -9.63
N SER A 228 10.82 -19.75 -9.91
CA SER A 228 9.77 -19.72 -10.94
C SER A 228 10.35 -19.84 -12.35
N THR A 229 9.68 -20.62 -13.22
CA THR A 229 10.07 -20.78 -14.63
C THR A 229 8.90 -20.49 -15.57
N PRO A 230 9.17 -20.10 -16.84
CA PRO A 230 8.11 -19.86 -17.83
C PRO A 230 7.18 -21.08 -18.00
N GLU A 231 7.76 -22.29 -18.02
CA GLU A 231 7.00 -23.54 -18.20
C GLU A 231 6.12 -23.84 -16.99
N ALA A 232 6.55 -23.48 -15.77
CA ALA A 232 5.75 -23.64 -14.56
C ALA A 232 4.55 -22.66 -14.57
N LEU A 233 4.76 -21.41 -14.95
CA LEU A 233 3.71 -20.41 -15.04
C LEU A 233 2.69 -20.76 -16.13
N ALA A 234 3.14 -21.17 -17.30
CA ALA A 234 2.28 -21.55 -18.43
C ALA A 234 1.28 -22.68 -18.12
N ARG A 235 1.59 -23.54 -17.15
CA ARG A 235 0.71 -24.63 -16.70
C ARG A 235 -0.42 -24.18 -15.76
N LEU A 236 -0.34 -22.98 -15.22
CA LEU A 236 -1.35 -22.47 -14.29
C LEU A 236 -2.64 -22.12 -15.04
N LYS A 237 -3.75 -22.49 -14.46
CA LYS A 237 -5.07 -22.17 -15.00
C LYS A 237 -5.44 -20.73 -14.59
N PRO A 238 -6.15 -19.99 -15.46
CA PRO A 238 -6.78 -18.74 -15.09
C PRO A 238 -7.71 -18.91 -13.88
N VAL A 239 -7.76 -17.92 -13.01
CA VAL A 239 -8.49 -17.98 -11.74
C VAL A 239 -9.87 -17.33 -11.84
N PHE A 240 -9.99 -16.25 -12.63
CA PHE A 240 -11.19 -15.42 -12.65
C PHE A 240 -12.12 -15.76 -13.82
N ARG A 241 -11.58 -16.04 -15.00
CA ARG A 241 -12.33 -16.51 -16.17
C ARG A 241 -11.91 -17.95 -16.52
N THR A 242 -12.81 -18.89 -16.31
CA THR A 242 -12.55 -20.32 -16.52
C THR A 242 -13.15 -20.89 -17.81
N ASP A 243 -13.71 -20.02 -18.64
CA ASP A 243 -14.38 -20.34 -19.92
C ASP A 243 -13.43 -20.45 -21.12
N GLY A 244 -12.13 -20.34 -20.89
CA GLY A 244 -11.10 -20.37 -21.92
C GLY A 244 -10.64 -18.98 -22.39
N THR A 245 -11.21 -17.90 -21.89
CA THR A 245 -10.82 -16.52 -22.25
C THR A 245 -9.88 -15.89 -21.22
N GLY A 246 -9.76 -16.49 -20.04
CA GLY A 246 -8.97 -15.95 -18.92
C GLY A 246 -7.47 -15.98 -19.15
N THR A 247 -6.79 -14.97 -18.63
CA THR A 247 -5.34 -14.79 -18.71
C THR A 247 -4.68 -14.61 -17.33
N VAL A 248 -5.47 -14.18 -16.32
CA VAL A 248 -4.99 -13.86 -14.99
C VAL A 248 -4.92 -15.11 -14.11
N THR A 249 -3.74 -15.40 -13.58
CA THR A 249 -3.44 -16.57 -12.75
C THR A 249 -2.92 -16.19 -11.38
N ALA A 250 -2.77 -17.16 -10.49
CA ALA A 250 -2.14 -16.94 -9.19
C ALA A 250 -0.65 -16.56 -9.28
N ALA A 251 0.03 -16.74 -10.44
CA ALA A 251 1.43 -16.38 -10.59
C ALA A 251 1.64 -14.97 -11.16
N ASN A 252 0.67 -14.43 -11.91
CA ASN A 252 0.73 -13.08 -12.45
C ASN A 252 -0.19 -12.09 -11.72
N SER A 253 -0.58 -12.47 -10.49
CA SER A 253 -1.34 -11.66 -9.53
C SER A 253 -0.56 -11.50 -8.24
N THR A 254 -0.73 -10.37 -7.54
CA THR A 254 -0.21 -10.20 -6.19
C THR A 254 -0.81 -11.23 -5.23
N PRO A 255 -0.05 -11.79 -4.29
CA PRO A 255 -0.61 -12.59 -3.21
C PRO A 255 -1.32 -11.72 -2.16
N LEU A 256 -2.05 -12.36 -1.25
CA LEU A 256 -2.52 -11.73 -0.02
C LEU A 256 -1.38 -11.65 0.98
N ASN A 257 -1.25 -10.52 1.70
CA ASN A 257 -0.07 -10.21 2.49
C ASN A 257 -0.41 -9.63 3.86
N ASP A 258 0.61 -9.66 4.74
CA ASP A 258 0.63 -9.01 6.04
C ASP A 258 1.90 -8.16 6.14
N GLY A 259 1.81 -6.91 6.59
CA GLY A 259 2.97 -6.05 6.75
C GLY A 259 2.62 -4.63 7.16
N ALA A 260 3.67 -3.87 7.50
CA ALA A 260 3.57 -2.45 7.84
C ALA A 260 4.78 -1.68 7.31
N ALA A 261 4.58 -0.40 7.00
CA ALA A 261 5.63 0.53 6.60
C ALA A 261 5.37 1.92 7.18
N ALA A 262 6.41 2.69 7.44
CA ALA A 262 6.30 4.06 7.92
C ALA A 262 7.45 4.93 7.45
N LEU A 263 7.16 6.23 7.26
CA LEU A 263 8.09 7.29 6.90
C LEU A 263 8.05 8.39 7.95
N LEU A 264 9.20 9.00 8.20
CA LEU A 264 9.30 10.24 8.97
C LEU A 264 9.33 11.43 8.01
N LEU A 265 8.37 12.34 8.16
CA LEU A 265 8.21 13.54 7.33
C LEU A 265 8.41 14.78 8.18
N THR A 266 9.09 15.79 7.62
CA THR A 266 9.35 17.06 8.32
C THR A 266 9.33 18.25 7.37
N ASP A 267 9.16 19.47 7.91
CA ASP A 267 9.63 20.70 7.30
C ASP A 267 11.13 20.97 7.66
N GLU A 268 11.65 22.14 7.33
CA GLU A 268 13.04 22.51 7.64
C GLU A 268 13.32 22.56 9.15
N GLU A 269 12.37 23.02 9.95
CA GLU A 269 12.52 23.09 11.42
C GLU A 269 12.55 21.69 12.03
N GLY A 270 11.63 20.82 11.61
CA GLY A 270 11.60 19.43 12.01
C GLY A 270 12.87 18.67 11.57
N LEU A 271 13.33 18.92 10.33
CA LEU A 271 14.54 18.32 9.80
C LEU A 271 15.76 18.66 10.67
N ALA A 272 15.93 19.93 11.03
CA ALA A 272 17.02 20.38 11.91
C ALA A 272 16.97 19.69 13.27
N ALA A 273 15.78 19.37 13.79
CA ALA A 273 15.62 18.67 15.06
C ALA A 273 15.97 17.18 14.98
N THR A 274 16.02 16.58 13.79
CA THR A 274 16.41 15.17 13.62
C THR A 274 17.91 14.98 13.53
N GLY A 275 18.69 16.03 13.27
CA GLY A 275 20.12 15.94 13.01
C GLY A 275 20.49 15.14 11.76
N ARG A 276 19.56 14.89 10.85
CA ARG A 276 19.75 14.03 9.67
C ARG A 276 19.61 14.80 8.36
N GLU A 277 20.21 14.26 7.31
CA GLU A 277 19.99 14.72 5.95
C GLU A 277 18.70 14.08 5.38
N PRO A 278 17.92 14.83 4.57
CA PRO A 278 16.72 14.28 3.97
C PRO A 278 17.03 13.27 2.87
N LEU A 279 16.23 12.20 2.78
CA LEU A 279 16.30 11.23 1.70
C LEU A 279 15.69 11.78 0.40
N ALA A 280 14.61 12.56 0.53
CA ALA A 280 13.88 13.11 -0.60
C ALA A 280 13.01 14.31 -0.16
N ARG A 281 12.55 15.09 -1.14
CA ARG A 281 11.53 16.13 -0.97
C ARG A 281 10.25 15.75 -1.73
N ILE A 282 9.10 15.88 -1.11
CA ILE A 282 7.80 15.66 -1.74
C ILE A 282 7.45 16.89 -2.58
N SER A 283 7.43 16.74 -3.88
CA SER A 283 7.19 17.85 -4.82
C SER A 283 5.71 18.06 -5.13
N ALA A 284 4.97 16.99 -5.35
CA ALA A 284 3.55 17.05 -5.71
C ALA A 284 2.84 15.73 -5.40
N SER A 285 1.52 15.81 -5.34
CA SER A 285 0.65 14.64 -5.24
C SER A 285 -0.66 14.84 -5.99
N ALA A 286 -1.27 13.74 -6.44
CA ALA A 286 -2.58 13.76 -7.05
C ALA A 286 -3.36 12.49 -6.74
N VAL A 287 -4.67 12.60 -6.82
CA VAL A 287 -5.62 11.50 -6.80
C VAL A 287 -6.63 11.72 -7.92
N THR A 288 -7.14 10.64 -8.50
CA THR A 288 -8.17 10.67 -9.54
C THR A 288 -9.25 9.64 -9.25
N GLY A 289 -10.45 9.86 -9.77
CA GLY A 289 -11.49 8.86 -9.89
C GLY A 289 -11.52 8.32 -11.30
N ILE A 290 -11.84 7.04 -11.46
CA ILE A 290 -11.94 6.37 -12.76
C ILE A 290 -13.16 5.45 -12.74
N GLU A 291 -13.57 4.96 -13.90
CA GLU A 291 -14.59 3.90 -14.01
C GLU A 291 -14.19 2.70 -13.13
N PRO A 292 -15.03 2.30 -12.16
CA PRO A 292 -14.64 1.33 -11.13
C PRO A 292 -14.16 -0.01 -11.66
N GLN A 293 -14.72 -0.51 -12.77
CA GLN A 293 -14.30 -1.76 -13.39
C GLN A 293 -12.86 -1.71 -13.96
N PHE A 294 -12.31 -0.51 -14.17
CA PHE A 294 -10.94 -0.29 -14.63
C PHE A 294 -10.05 0.31 -13.53
N PHE A 295 -10.37 0.12 -12.25
CA PHE A 295 -9.67 0.75 -11.13
C PHE A 295 -8.14 0.67 -11.23
N GLY A 296 -7.60 -0.43 -11.77
CA GLY A 296 -6.15 -0.65 -11.95
C GLY A 296 -5.46 0.37 -12.86
N LEU A 297 -6.21 1.12 -13.70
CA LEU A 297 -5.70 2.21 -14.52
C LEU A 297 -5.74 3.58 -13.82
N GLY A 298 -6.22 3.66 -12.60
CA GLY A 298 -6.23 4.90 -11.80
C GLY A 298 -4.87 5.62 -11.73
N PRO A 299 -3.74 4.91 -11.63
CA PRO A 299 -2.41 5.53 -11.63
C PRO A 299 -2.13 6.37 -12.88
N VAL A 300 -2.71 6.04 -14.04
CA VAL A 300 -2.42 6.73 -15.32
C VAL A 300 -2.68 8.23 -15.21
N GLU A 301 -3.88 8.62 -14.88
CA GLU A 301 -4.25 10.03 -14.75
C GLU A 301 -3.67 10.66 -13.48
N ALA A 302 -3.57 9.89 -12.38
CA ALA A 302 -3.00 10.40 -11.14
C ALA A 302 -1.53 10.84 -11.31
N VAL A 303 -0.72 10.04 -12.04
CA VAL A 303 0.68 10.39 -12.35
C VAL A 303 0.75 11.62 -13.23
N GLN A 304 -0.05 11.69 -14.32
CA GLN A 304 -0.08 12.86 -15.20
C GLN A 304 -0.43 14.14 -14.44
N ASN A 305 -1.42 14.07 -13.56
CA ASN A 305 -1.83 15.19 -12.73
C ASN A 305 -0.76 15.59 -11.69
N ALA A 306 -0.05 14.62 -11.09
CA ALA A 306 1.05 14.91 -10.17
C ALA A 306 2.23 15.56 -10.89
N LEU A 307 2.62 15.04 -12.04
CA LEU A 307 3.69 15.60 -12.89
C LEU A 307 3.36 17.02 -13.35
N ALA A 308 2.14 17.26 -13.81
CA ALA A 308 1.70 18.60 -14.22
C ALA A 308 1.79 19.61 -13.06
N LYS A 309 1.39 19.22 -11.83
CA LYS A 309 1.55 20.05 -10.62
C LYS A 309 3.01 20.31 -10.27
N ALA A 310 3.89 19.33 -10.51
CA ALA A 310 5.32 19.47 -10.29
C ALA A 310 6.06 20.25 -11.40
N GLY A 311 5.38 20.56 -12.50
CA GLY A 311 6.00 21.15 -13.69
C GLY A 311 6.98 20.19 -14.37
N ARG A 312 6.68 18.89 -14.37
CA ARG A 312 7.51 17.80 -14.90
C ARG A 312 6.73 16.98 -15.93
N SER A 313 7.47 16.16 -16.67
CA SER A 313 6.98 15.18 -17.64
C SER A 313 7.47 13.76 -17.27
N LEU A 314 6.96 12.73 -17.93
CA LEU A 314 7.44 11.35 -17.75
C LEU A 314 8.93 11.20 -18.10
N GLY A 315 9.43 11.95 -19.08
CA GLY A 315 10.84 11.95 -19.46
C GLY A 315 11.81 12.55 -18.43
N ASP A 316 11.29 13.24 -17.41
CA ASP A 316 12.11 13.79 -16.32
C ASP A 316 12.30 12.79 -15.17
N LEU A 317 11.68 11.61 -15.25
CA LEU A 317 11.72 10.60 -14.19
C LEU A 317 12.96 9.73 -14.33
N GLY A 318 13.79 9.65 -13.29
CA GLY A 318 14.91 8.72 -13.19
C GLY A 318 14.50 7.34 -12.67
N VAL A 319 13.42 7.28 -11.87
CA VAL A 319 12.86 6.04 -11.31
C VAL A 319 11.34 6.18 -11.28
N PHE A 320 10.67 5.10 -11.60
CA PHE A 320 9.22 4.98 -11.55
C PHE A 320 8.83 3.73 -10.76
N GLU A 321 8.09 3.91 -9.67
CA GLU A 321 7.57 2.81 -8.85
C GLU A 321 6.07 2.71 -9.03
N LEU A 322 5.59 1.54 -9.45
CA LEU A 322 4.18 1.23 -9.66
C LEU A 322 3.83 -0.03 -8.89
N ASN A 323 2.79 0.04 -8.05
CA ASN A 323 2.28 -1.16 -7.38
C ASN A 323 1.76 -2.18 -8.39
N GLU A 324 2.35 -3.38 -8.36
CA GLU A 324 2.08 -4.48 -9.28
C GLU A 324 0.95 -5.38 -8.76
N ALA A 325 -0.27 -4.84 -8.64
CA ALA A 325 -1.41 -5.61 -8.15
C ALA A 325 -1.71 -6.82 -9.06
N PHE A 326 -1.59 -6.62 -10.38
CA PHE A 326 -1.67 -7.66 -11.41
C PHE A 326 -0.71 -7.29 -12.54
N ALA A 327 -0.06 -8.28 -13.14
CA ALA A 327 0.78 -8.04 -14.31
C ALA A 327 0.00 -7.37 -15.45
N ALA A 328 -1.25 -7.79 -15.68
CA ALA A 328 -2.15 -7.15 -16.66
C ALA A 328 -2.39 -5.67 -16.34
N GLN A 329 -2.59 -5.32 -15.08
CA GLN A 329 -2.78 -3.94 -14.63
C GLN A 329 -1.53 -3.10 -14.83
N ALA A 330 -0.36 -3.58 -14.40
CA ALA A 330 0.90 -2.87 -14.54
C ALA A 330 1.24 -2.64 -16.03
N LEU A 331 1.12 -3.68 -16.85
CA LEU A 331 1.31 -3.58 -18.31
C LEU A 331 0.30 -2.61 -18.94
N GLY A 332 -0.98 -2.63 -18.52
CA GLY A 332 -2.00 -1.69 -18.99
C GLY A 332 -1.66 -0.22 -18.67
N CYS A 333 -1.12 0.06 -17.51
CA CYS A 333 -0.60 1.39 -17.19
C CYS A 333 0.59 1.78 -18.07
N LEU A 334 1.53 0.85 -18.30
CA LEU A 334 2.68 1.07 -19.16
C LEU A 334 2.27 1.34 -20.63
N GLU A 335 1.24 0.65 -21.14
CA GLU A 335 0.69 0.94 -22.48
C GLU A 335 0.08 2.34 -22.57
N ALA A 336 -0.45 2.87 -21.47
CA ALA A 336 -0.98 4.23 -21.38
C ALA A 336 0.12 5.31 -21.25
N TRP A 337 1.38 4.90 -20.99
CA TRP A 337 2.55 5.78 -20.92
C TRP A 337 3.62 5.39 -21.93
N PRO A 338 3.36 5.56 -23.24
CA PRO A 338 4.31 5.15 -24.29
C PRO A 338 5.65 5.90 -24.26
N GLU A 339 5.69 7.04 -23.59
CA GLU A 339 6.87 7.90 -23.45
C GLU A 339 7.78 7.45 -22.29
N LEU A 340 7.31 6.55 -21.41
CA LEU A 340 8.12 6.05 -20.32
C LEU A 340 9.17 5.07 -20.85
N ASP A 341 10.44 5.36 -20.56
CA ASP A 341 11.53 4.42 -20.86
C ASP A 341 11.32 3.15 -20.02
N ARG A 342 11.28 2.00 -20.70
CA ARG A 342 11.03 0.68 -20.10
C ARG A 342 12.32 -0.15 -19.96
N ALA A 343 13.49 0.45 -20.23
CA ALA A 343 14.79 -0.22 -20.19
C ALA A 343 15.26 -0.54 -18.76
#